data_1d54f66b3a6f18dec8f59123ce65c110
#
_entry.id   1d54f66b3a6f18dec8f59123ce65c110
#
_cell.length_a   1.000
_cell.length_b   1.000
_cell.length_c   1.000
_cell.angle_alpha   90.00
_cell.angle_beta   90.00
_cell.angle_gamma   90.00
#
_symmetry.space_group_name_H-M   'P 1'
#
loop_
_entity.id
_entity.type
_entity.pdbx_description
1 polymer ?
#
loop_
_entity_poly.entity_id
_entity_poly.type
_entity_poly.pdbx_seq_one_letter_code
_entity_poly.pdbx_strand_id
1 'polypeptide(L)'
;MTPRVPEPVGVNHQGGWGRGSNSLADPLAGLRSASGALITLYVDRPSPGGMAALLSDLLKPVREEAEGQEPTTRKSVRADADRIRDLAEQLEADVAPSYAIFASDVDGIFLLEPLTHTVPSISSFGPRPYLRPLRAAPRPLRVGVIVGDRVLTRVFVGSDGLTEEVSALTAEIGKPNYGGFGGYDEHNVRAHAGQETTRMWKEAGTRLLERHLDRPLDYVVVGGHEEAIEDIGRTLHAYLARLPRAAFTANPHTLTPATLRSQLADLGGEVRRQREVALVELLWDTARGGGLAVLGLAGSLQVCNAQAVDTLVVAGSFTRPGVICNQCGFLARSGTACPVCSAPMFPVDDVVAAAMDATVATGGTIHQIDVASQLDAQGVGAITRFQVAV
;
A
#
# COMPACT_ATOMS: atom_id res chain seq x y z
N MET A 1 -39.03 -0.52 1.56
CA MET A 1 -37.97 -1.19 0.79
C MET A 1 -36.77 -1.28 1.73
N THR A 2 -36.57 -2.43 2.35
CA THR A 2 -35.48 -2.69 3.28
C THR A 2 -34.18 -2.80 2.47
N PRO A 3 -33.08 -2.08 2.81
CA PRO A 3 -31.82 -2.25 2.13
C PRO A 3 -31.29 -3.67 2.43
N ARG A 4 -31.04 -4.43 1.38
CA ARG A 4 -30.35 -5.73 1.48
C ARG A 4 -28.95 -5.48 2.01
N VAL A 5 -28.66 -6.07 3.15
CA VAL A 5 -27.29 -6.27 3.66
C VAL A 5 -26.56 -7.11 2.60
N PRO A 6 -25.39 -6.69 2.10
CA PRO A 6 -24.62 -7.56 1.22
C PRO A 6 -24.22 -8.81 2.01
N GLU A 7 -24.45 -9.98 1.41
CA GLU A 7 -23.98 -11.26 1.97
C GLU A 7 -22.46 -11.17 2.22
N PRO A 8 -21.94 -11.80 3.29
CA PRO A 8 -20.52 -11.84 3.57
C PRO A 8 -19.82 -12.48 2.36
N VAL A 9 -18.93 -11.74 1.73
CA VAL A 9 -18.11 -12.24 0.63
C VAL A 9 -17.24 -13.33 1.21
N GLY A 10 -17.61 -14.58 0.92
CA GLY A 10 -16.88 -15.74 1.35
C GLY A 10 -15.41 -15.63 0.93
N VAL A 11 -14.52 -15.87 1.88
CA VAL A 11 -13.08 -15.95 1.65
C VAL A 11 -12.80 -17.08 0.69
N ASN A 12 -12.60 -16.76 -0.57
CA ASN A 12 -12.23 -17.74 -1.59
C ASN A 12 -10.72 -17.94 -1.52
N HIS A 13 -10.29 -19.02 -0.87
CA HIS A 13 -8.89 -19.46 -0.73
C HIS A 13 -8.25 -19.96 -2.04
N GLN A 14 -8.72 -19.52 -3.20
CA GLN A 14 -8.09 -19.85 -4.47
C GLN A 14 -7.36 -18.64 -5.04
N GLY A 15 -6.03 -18.76 -5.04
CA GLY A 15 -4.98 -17.97 -5.62
C GLY A 15 -5.37 -16.94 -6.70
N GLY A 16 -5.63 -15.71 -6.28
CA GLY A 16 -5.78 -14.55 -7.13
C GLY A 16 -4.85 -13.44 -6.66
N TRP A 17 -3.71 -13.30 -7.30
CA TRP A 17 -2.79 -12.18 -7.14
C TRP A 17 -3.49 -10.87 -7.50
N GLY A 18 -3.73 -10.00 -6.53
CA GLY A 18 -4.00 -8.62 -6.83
C GLY A 18 -5.35 -8.06 -6.44
N ARG A 19 -5.54 -7.82 -5.17
CA ARG A 19 -6.24 -6.61 -4.70
C ARG A 19 -5.54 -6.16 -3.44
N GLY A 20 -4.87 -4.99 -3.49
CA GLY A 20 -4.27 -4.38 -2.32
C GLY A 20 -5.34 -4.01 -1.28
N SER A 21 -4.93 -3.63 -0.07
CA SER A 21 -5.80 -3.23 1.04
C SER A 21 -6.84 -2.16 0.70
N ASN A 22 -6.65 -1.38 -0.36
CA ASN A 22 -7.65 -0.47 -0.92
C ASN A 22 -8.94 -1.19 -1.37
N SER A 23 -8.87 -2.49 -1.72
CA SER A 23 -10.04 -3.25 -2.14
C SER A 23 -11.04 -3.51 -1.01
N LEU A 24 -10.57 -3.53 0.24
CA LEU A 24 -11.43 -3.69 1.43
C LEU A 24 -12.07 -2.36 1.82
N ALA A 25 -11.35 -1.24 1.71
CA ALA A 25 -11.86 0.08 2.07
C ALA A 25 -12.99 0.56 1.14
N ASP A 26 -12.98 0.18 -0.15
CA ASP A 26 -13.98 0.65 -1.11
C ASP A 26 -15.42 0.20 -0.79
N PRO A 27 -15.72 -1.07 -0.52
CA PRO A 27 -17.07 -1.47 -0.13
C PRO A 27 -17.48 -0.89 1.24
N LEU A 28 -16.52 -0.67 2.14
CA LEU A 28 -16.77 -0.08 3.46
C LEU A 28 -17.01 1.43 3.41
N ALA A 29 -16.53 2.13 2.38
CA ALA A 29 -16.71 3.58 2.26
C ALA A 29 -18.19 4.00 2.13
N GLY A 30 -19.06 3.09 1.70
CA GLY A 30 -20.52 3.27 1.66
C GLY A 30 -21.22 3.00 2.99
N LEU A 31 -20.56 2.38 3.96
CA LEU A 31 -21.16 2.00 5.23
C LEU A 31 -21.54 3.24 6.05
N ARG A 32 -22.76 3.26 6.59
CA ARG A 32 -23.27 4.35 7.42
C ARG A 32 -24.05 3.77 8.59
N SER A 33 -23.81 4.29 9.77
CA SER A 33 -24.64 4.09 10.93
C SER A 33 -25.68 5.19 11.01
N ALA A 34 -26.95 4.84 10.95
CA ALA A 34 -28.04 5.81 11.06
C ALA A 34 -28.13 6.36 12.49
N SER A 35 -27.79 5.56 13.48
CA SER A 35 -27.74 5.92 14.90
C SER A 35 -26.48 6.69 15.30
N GLY A 36 -25.46 6.76 14.42
CA GLY A 36 -24.14 7.30 14.75
C GLY A 36 -23.29 6.38 15.63
N ALA A 37 -23.68 5.12 15.81
CA ALA A 37 -23.11 4.19 16.79
C ALA A 37 -22.12 3.18 16.19
N LEU A 38 -21.45 3.50 15.08
CA LEU A 38 -20.49 2.59 14.47
C LEU A 38 -19.14 2.65 15.20
N ILE A 39 -18.76 1.51 15.74
CA ILE A 39 -17.42 1.28 16.27
C ILE A 39 -16.52 0.82 15.14
N THR A 40 -15.35 1.42 15.00
CA THR A 40 -14.26 0.93 14.14
C THR A 40 -13.05 0.62 15.01
N LEU A 41 -12.56 -0.61 14.97
CA LEU A 41 -11.31 -1.00 15.62
C LEU A 41 -10.33 -1.58 14.62
N TYR A 42 -9.09 -1.16 14.75
CA TYR A 42 -7.94 -1.84 14.17
C TYR A 42 -7.13 -2.42 15.31
N VAL A 43 -6.77 -3.67 15.18
CA VAL A 43 -6.07 -4.44 16.22
C VAL A 43 -4.79 -4.99 15.62
N ASP A 44 -3.64 -4.44 16.03
CA ASP A 44 -2.33 -5.02 15.75
C ASP A 44 -2.12 -6.21 16.68
N ARG A 45 -1.56 -7.30 16.17
CA ARG A 45 -1.40 -8.52 16.96
C ARG A 45 -0.42 -8.29 18.13
N PRO A 46 -0.89 -8.39 19.38
CA PRO A 46 -0.01 -8.21 20.54
C PRO A 46 0.88 -9.45 20.74
N SER A 47 1.76 -9.37 21.75
CA SER A 47 2.43 -10.56 22.27
C SER A 47 1.42 -11.60 22.73
N PRO A 48 1.73 -12.89 22.68
CA PRO A 48 0.84 -13.97 23.12
C PRO A 48 0.22 -13.70 24.51
N GLY A 49 -1.11 -13.89 24.63
CA GLY A 49 -1.88 -13.63 25.85
C GLY A 49 -2.30 -12.17 26.05
N GLY A 50 -1.98 -11.26 25.14
CA GLY A 50 -2.28 -9.83 25.28
C GLY A 50 -3.57 -9.36 24.62
N MET A 51 -4.26 -10.19 23.82
CA MET A 51 -5.40 -9.77 22.99
C MET A 51 -6.57 -9.23 23.82
N ALA A 52 -6.95 -9.90 24.90
CA ALA A 52 -8.07 -9.47 25.74
C ALA A 52 -7.83 -8.10 26.41
N ALA A 53 -6.59 -7.86 26.87
CA ALA A 53 -6.19 -6.57 27.44
C ALA A 53 -6.24 -5.47 26.37
N LEU A 54 -5.65 -5.72 25.20
CA LEU A 54 -5.64 -4.77 24.10
C LEU A 54 -7.06 -4.37 23.64
N LEU A 55 -7.95 -5.35 23.45
CA LEU A 55 -9.36 -5.06 23.10
C LEU A 55 -10.06 -4.23 24.18
N SER A 56 -9.80 -4.51 25.45
CA SER A 56 -10.36 -3.74 26.56
C SER A 56 -9.88 -2.29 26.56
N ASP A 57 -8.59 -2.07 26.31
CA ASP A 57 -7.98 -0.74 26.25
C ASP A 57 -8.52 0.06 25.04
N LEU A 58 -8.66 -0.57 23.89
CA LEU A 58 -9.21 0.07 22.67
C LEU A 58 -10.70 0.42 22.81
N LEU A 59 -11.47 -0.38 23.55
CA LEU A 59 -12.89 -0.13 23.74
C LEU A 59 -13.19 0.90 24.85
N LYS A 60 -12.22 1.23 25.68
CA LYS A 60 -12.40 2.21 26.76
C LYS A 60 -12.79 3.60 26.25
N PRO A 61 -12.04 4.25 25.33
CA PRO A 61 -12.42 5.56 24.81
C PRO A 61 -13.76 5.55 24.07
N VAL A 62 -14.08 4.48 23.34
CA VAL A 62 -15.38 4.33 22.66
C VAL A 62 -16.53 4.33 23.65
N ARG A 63 -16.39 3.64 24.80
CA ARG A 63 -17.40 3.62 25.85
C ARG A 63 -17.56 4.97 26.53
N GLU A 64 -16.44 5.65 26.82
CA GLU A 64 -16.45 6.99 27.42
C GLU A 64 -17.18 7.99 26.51
N GLU A 65 -16.93 7.96 25.20
CA GLU A 65 -17.61 8.81 24.22
C GLU A 65 -19.11 8.50 24.11
N ALA A 66 -19.47 7.21 24.17
CA ALA A 66 -20.86 6.78 24.12
C ALA A 66 -21.69 7.18 25.35
N GLU A 67 -21.09 7.48 26.52
CA GLU A 67 -21.84 7.93 27.71
C GLU A 67 -22.60 9.24 27.46
N GLY A 68 -22.14 10.09 26.53
CA GLY A 68 -22.83 11.31 26.13
C GLY A 68 -23.97 11.12 25.12
N GLN A 69 -24.17 9.88 24.61
CA GLN A 69 -25.14 9.59 23.57
C GLN A 69 -26.50 9.15 24.11
N GLU A 70 -27.50 8.98 23.25
CA GLU A 70 -28.81 8.48 23.53
C GLU A 70 -28.76 7.09 24.21
N PRO A 71 -29.72 6.73 25.06
CA PRO A 71 -29.74 5.44 25.78
C PRO A 71 -29.66 4.21 24.86
N THR A 72 -30.27 4.27 23.67
CA THR A 72 -30.24 3.21 22.65
C THR A 72 -28.85 3.01 22.11
N THR A 73 -28.16 4.10 21.78
CA THR A 73 -26.76 4.10 21.31
C THR A 73 -25.81 3.54 22.36
N ARG A 74 -25.96 3.99 23.63
CA ARG A 74 -25.15 3.46 24.73
C ARG A 74 -25.34 1.95 24.95
N LYS A 75 -26.58 1.46 24.82
CA LYS A 75 -26.87 0.03 24.92
C LYS A 75 -26.23 -0.76 23.79
N SER A 76 -26.32 -0.26 22.55
CA SER A 76 -25.67 -0.85 21.38
C SER A 76 -24.18 -0.95 21.59
N VAL A 77 -23.50 0.17 21.93
CA VAL A 77 -22.05 0.19 22.17
C VAL A 77 -21.60 -0.80 23.24
N ARG A 78 -22.41 -0.99 24.31
CA ARG A 78 -22.09 -2.00 25.34
C ARG A 78 -22.18 -3.42 24.77
N ALA A 79 -23.24 -3.73 24.02
CA ALA A 79 -23.42 -5.04 23.39
C ALA A 79 -22.30 -5.34 22.40
N ASP A 80 -21.95 -4.36 21.55
CA ASP A 80 -20.84 -4.48 20.60
C ASP A 80 -19.51 -4.68 21.32
N ALA A 81 -19.23 -3.91 22.36
CA ALA A 81 -18.01 -4.03 23.14
C ALA A 81 -17.88 -5.38 23.86
N ASP A 82 -18.98 -5.95 24.33
CA ASP A 82 -18.99 -7.29 24.92
C ASP A 82 -18.71 -8.34 23.84
N ARG A 83 -19.41 -8.26 22.69
CA ARG A 83 -19.20 -9.14 21.56
C ARG A 83 -17.77 -9.08 21.01
N ILE A 84 -17.17 -7.90 20.94
CA ILE A 84 -15.78 -7.74 20.48
C ILE A 84 -14.79 -8.36 21.48
N ARG A 85 -15.04 -8.21 22.79
CA ARG A 85 -14.18 -8.86 23.80
C ARG A 85 -14.24 -10.37 23.75
N ASP A 86 -15.41 -10.94 23.45
CA ASP A 86 -15.60 -12.38 23.31
C ASP A 86 -14.81 -12.98 22.13
N LEU A 87 -14.35 -12.15 21.18
CA LEU A 87 -13.46 -12.58 20.09
C LEU A 87 -12.01 -12.79 20.53
N ALA A 88 -11.61 -12.39 21.74
CA ALA A 88 -10.20 -12.38 22.14
C ALA A 88 -9.50 -13.73 21.92
N GLU A 89 -10.12 -14.84 22.33
CA GLU A 89 -9.56 -16.19 22.17
C GLU A 89 -9.45 -16.59 20.67
N GLN A 90 -10.46 -16.24 19.87
CA GLN A 90 -10.45 -16.51 18.43
C GLN A 90 -9.33 -15.74 17.73
N LEU A 91 -9.18 -14.44 18.03
CA LEU A 91 -8.14 -13.60 17.44
C LEU A 91 -6.74 -14.00 17.92
N GLU A 92 -6.60 -14.48 19.15
CA GLU A 92 -5.35 -15.01 19.69
C GLU A 92 -4.90 -16.28 18.93
N ALA A 93 -5.84 -17.15 18.59
CA ALA A 93 -5.58 -18.40 17.88
C ALA A 93 -5.31 -18.23 16.38
N ASP A 94 -5.74 -17.13 15.77
CA ASP A 94 -5.55 -16.84 14.34
C ASP A 94 -4.11 -16.39 14.06
N VAL A 95 -3.70 -16.39 12.79
CA VAL A 95 -2.33 -16.07 12.33
C VAL A 95 -2.22 -14.72 11.61
N ALA A 96 -3.33 -14.01 11.41
CA ALA A 96 -3.30 -12.70 10.74
C ALA A 96 -2.48 -11.68 11.56
N PRO A 97 -1.68 -10.81 10.91
CA PRO A 97 -0.88 -9.80 11.61
C PRO A 97 -1.73 -8.72 12.27
N SER A 98 -2.89 -8.40 11.72
CA SER A 98 -3.83 -7.40 12.25
C SER A 98 -5.25 -7.70 11.83
N TYR A 99 -6.21 -7.05 12.49
CA TYR A 99 -7.64 -7.19 12.22
C TYR A 99 -8.31 -5.82 12.12
N ALA A 100 -9.36 -5.73 11.29
CA ALA A 100 -10.30 -4.61 11.27
C ALA A 100 -11.68 -5.10 11.72
N ILE A 101 -12.30 -4.40 12.67
CA ILE A 101 -13.62 -4.74 13.25
C ILE A 101 -14.53 -3.52 13.10
N PHE A 102 -15.72 -3.74 12.53
CA PHE A 102 -16.76 -2.73 12.39
C PHE A 102 -18.02 -3.26 13.04
N ALA A 103 -18.55 -2.54 14.04
CA ALA A 103 -19.68 -3.01 14.82
C ALA A 103 -20.70 -1.90 15.14
N SER A 104 -21.97 -2.18 14.96
CA SER A 104 -23.11 -1.37 15.41
C SER A 104 -24.33 -2.29 15.57
N ASP A 105 -24.60 -2.73 16.79
CA ASP A 105 -25.71 -3.65 17.11
C ASP A 105 -27.05 -3.04 16.70
N VAL A 106 -27.25 -1.75 17.00
CA VAL A 106 -28.49 -1.04 16.65
C VAL A 106 -28.74 -0.93 15.14
N ASP A 107 -27.69 -0.92 14.32
CA ASP A 107 -27.78 -0.89 12.86
C ASP A 107 -27.60 -2.29 12.23
N GLY A 108 -27.41 -3.33 13.03
CA GLY A 108 -27.21 -4.71 12.58
C GLY A 108 -25.88 -4.92 11.85
N ILE A 109 -24.85 -4.13 12.14
CA ILE A 109 -23.54 -4.20 11.51
C ILE A 109 -22.59 -4.97 12.42
N PHE A 110 -21.94 -6.00 11.88
CA PHE A 110 -20.80 -6.64 12.52
C PHE A 110 -19.91 -7.30 11.45
N LEU A 111 -18.72 -6.72 11.26
CA LEU A 111 -17.73 -7.21 10.28
C LEU A 111 -16.41 -7.41 11.01
N LEU A 112 -15.77 -8.54 10.78
CA LEU A 112 -14.42 -8.86 11.23
C LEU A 112 -13.60 -9.29 10.03
N GLU A 113 -12.54 -8.54 9.73
CA GLU A 113 -11.70 -8.75 8.57
C GLU A 113 -10.23 -8.94 8.99
N PRO A 114 -9.61 -10.10 8.71
CA PRO A 114 -8.19 -10.28 8.88
C PRO A 114 -7.42 -9.48 7.83
N LEU A 115 -6.39 -8.77 8.26
CA LEU A 115 -5.52 -7.98 7.37
C LEU A 115 -4.25 -8.75 7.04
N THR A 116 -3.71 -8.54 5.85
CA THR A 116 -2.46 -9.18 5.38
C THR A 116 -1.20 -8.41 5.75
N HIS A 117 -1.35 -7.26 6.39
CA HIS A 117 -0.26 -6.38 6.82
C HIS A 117 -0.58 -5.81 8.19
N THR A 118 0.45 -5.35 8.88
CA THR A 118 0.33 -4.72 10.19
C THR A 118 -0.27 -3.31 10.05
N VAL A 119 -1.24 -2.99 10.89
CA VAL A 119 -1.81 -1.65 11.06
C VAL A 119 -1.76 -1.27 12.54
N PRO A 120 -1.53 0.02 12.87
CA PRO A 120 -1.56 0.46 14.26
C PRO A 120 -2.91 0.17 14.93
N SER A 121 -2.87 -0.21 16.20
CA SER A 121 -4.09 -0.39 17.00
C SER A 121 -4.77 0.96 17.23
N ILE A 122 -6.00 1.10 16.74
CA ILE A 122 -6.78 2.34 16.77
C ILE A 122 -8.24 1.99 17.03
N SER A 123 -8.91 2.83 17.81
CA SER A 123 -10.37 2.83 17.96
C SER A 123 -10.96 4.14 17.45
N SER A 124 -12.15 4.07 16.86
CA SER A 124 -12.93 5.22 16.45
C SER A 124 -14.41 4.92 16.61
N PHE A 125 -15.18 5.95 16.90
CA PHE A 125 -16.62 5.87 17.10
C PHE A 125 -17.31 6.98 16.28
N GLY A 126 -18.42 6.68 15.62
CA GLY A 126 -19.14 7.69 14.84
C GLY A 126 -20.08 7.13 13.77
N PRO A 127 -20.66 7.99 12.93
CA PRO A 127 -21.63 7.57 11.92
C PRO A 127 -21.00 6.89 10.68
N ARG A 128 -19.69 6.91 10.56
CA ARG A 128 -18.95 6.36 9.41
C ARG A 128 -17.77 5.53 9.87
N PRO A 129 -17.35 4.52 9.11
CA PRO A 129 -16.13 3.78 9.41
C PRO A 129 -14.91 4.69 9.26
N TYR A 130 -13.94 4.51 10.14
CA TYR A 130 -12.63 5.14 10.02
C TYR A 130 -11.74 4.28 9.12
N LEU A 131 -11.56 4.67 7.87
CA LEU A 131 -10.89 3.84 6.85
C LEU A 131 -9.43 4.22 6.59
N ARG A 132 -8.91 5.23 7.27
CA ARG A 132 -7.54 5.71 7.04
C ARG A 132 -6.47 4.61 7.12
N PRO A 133 -6.45 3.70 8.10
CA PRO A 133 -5.44 2.63 8.13
C PRO A 133 -5.47 1.72 6.92
N LEU A 134 -6.66 1.46 6.35
CA LEU A 134 -6.80 0.68 5.11
C LEU A 134 -6.39 1.48 3.88
N ARG A 135 -6.69 2.78 3.84
CA ARG A 135 -6.33 3.69 2.74
C ARG A 135 -4.84 4.01 2.72
N ALA A 136 -4.23 4.14 3.89
CA ALA A 136 -2.82 4.42 4.06
C ALA A 136 -1.93 3.20 3.88
N ALA A 137 -2.50 2.00 3.87
CA ALA A 137 -1.73 0.78 3.71
C ALA A 137 -0.89 0.82 2.43
N PRO A 138 0.43 0.59 2.52
CA PRO A 138 1.32 0.70 1.39
C PRO A 138 0.92 -0.30 0.31
N ARG A 139 0.78 0.19 -0.92
CA ARG A 139 0.54 -0.69 -2.06
C ARG A 139 1.72 -1.65 -2.23
N PRO A 140 1.48 -2.97 -2.35
CA PRO A 140 2.52 -3.92 -2.67
C PRO A 140 3.28 -3.53 -3.95
N LEU A 141 4.61 -3.40 -3.87
CA LEU A 141 5.44 -3.11 -5.03
C LEU A 141 5.73 -4.38 -5.81
N ARG A 142 5.42 -4.36 -7.10
CA ARG A 142 5.72 -5.47 -7.99
C ARG A 142 7.16 -5.39 -8.49
N VAL A 143 7.95 -6.43 -8.25
CA VAL A 143 9.36 -6.50 -8.56
C VAL A 143 9.66 -7.53 -9.64
N GLY A 144 10.59 -7.17 -10.53
CA GLY A 144 11.27 -8.12 -11.41
C GLY A 144 12.72 -8.29 -10.98
N VAL A 145 13.19 -9.52 -10.89
CA VAL A 145 14.53 -9.84 -10.43
C VAL A 145 15.28 -10.65 -11.47
N ILE A 146 16.50 -10.27 -11.78
CA ILE A 146 17.44 -11.08 -12.57
C ILE A 146 18.67 -11.32 -11.72
N VAL A 147 18.97 -12.58 -11.43
CA VAL A 147 20.19 -12.97 -10.71
C VAL A 147 21.02 -13.85 -11.60
N GLY A 148 22.24 -13.42 -11.93
CA GLY A 148 23.03 -14.14 -12.90
C GLY A 148 24.53 -14.08 -12.69
N ASP A 149 25.21 -15.06 -13.29
CA ASP A 149 26.65 -15.10 -13.54
C ASP A 149 26.91 -15.44 -15.02
N ARG A 150 28.12 -15.86 -15.36
CA ARG A 150 28.48 -16.21 -16.74
C ARG A 150 27.85 -17.52 -17.23
N VAL A 151 27.32 -18.35 -16.34
CA VAL A 151 26.85 -19.70 -16.66
C VAL A 151 25.34 -19.85 -16.44
N LEU A 152 24.81 -19.27 -15.35
CA LEU A 152 23.43 -19.43 -14.94
C LEU A 152 22.79 -18.05 -14.70
N THR A 153 21.61 -17.85 -15.23
CA THR A 153 20.77 -16.68 -14.93
C THR A 153 19.37 -17.11 -14.59
N ARG A 154 18.87 -16.60 -13.47
CA ARG A 154 17.53 -16.90 -12.95
C ARG A 154 16.71 -15.62 -12.96
N VAL A 155 15.45 -15.72 -13.37
CA VAL A 155 14.50 -14.62 -13.45
C VAL A 155 13.33 -14.88 -12.51
N PHE A 156 13.02 -13.90 -11.67
CA PHE A 156 11.89 -13.97 -10.74
C PHE A 156 10.98 -12.77 -10.93
N VAL A 157 9.69 -12.96 -10.64
CA VAL A 157 8.70 -11.88 -10.56
C VAL A 157 7.88 -12.07 -9.29
N GLY A 158 7.55 -10.99 -8.64
CA GLY A 158 6.77 -11.07 -7.40
C GLY A 158 6.36 -9.73 -6.83
N SER A 159 5.95 -9.76 -5.58
CA SER A 159 5.50 -8.60 -4.83
C SER A 159 5.77 -8.82 -3.34
N ASP A 160 6.33 -7.81 -2.66
CA ASP A 160 6.55 -7.79 -1.21
C ASP A 160 7.17 -9.08 -0.63
N GLY A 161 8.24 -9.57 -1.26
CA GLY A 161 8.99 -10.73 -0.80
C GLY A 161 8.41 -12.09 -1.20
N LEU A 162 7.24 -12.14 -1.83
CA LEU A 162 6.72 -13.35 -2.46
C LEU A 162 7.09 -13.33 -3.94
N THR A 163 8.04 -14.18 -4.33
CA THR A 163 8.52 -14.26 -5.71
C THR A 163 8.33 -15.66 -6.27
N GLU A 164 8.02 -15.70 -7.56
CA GLU A 164 7.96 -16.88 -8.41
C GLU A 164 9.13 -16.85 -9.37
N GLU A 165 9.83 -17.98 -9.52
CA GLU A 165 10.86 -18.15 -10.53
C GLU A 165 10.18 -18.42 -11.88
N VAL A 166 10.36 -17.50 -12.82
CA VAL A 166 9.72 -17.58 -14.14
C VAL A 166 10.62 -18.19 -15.20
N SER A 167 11.94 -18.19 -14.99
CA SER A 167 12.91 -18.76 -15.92
C SER A 167 14.26 -19.01 -15.24
N ALA A 168 14.94 -20.09 -15.65
CA ALA A 168 16.36 -20.34 -15.40
C ALA A 168 17.03 -20.63 -16.75
N LEU A 169 18.07 -19.88 -17.07
CA LEU A 169 18.79 -19.94 -18.34
C LEU A 169 20.25 -20.29 -18.08
N THR A 170 20.80 -21.19 -18.87
CA THR A 170 22.22 -21.58 -18.84
C THR A 170 22.90 -21.22 -20.14
N ALA A 171 24.11 -20.66 -20.05
CA ALA A 171 24.92 -20.42 -21.22
C ALA A 171 25.53 -21.75 -21.70
N GLU A 172 25.41 -22.05 -22.98
CA GLU A 172 26.07 -23.20 -23.61
C GLU A 172 27.53 -22.86 -23.85
N ILE A 173 28.35 -22.91 -22.79
CA ILE A 173 29.79 -22.73 -22.92
C ILE A 173 30.40 -24.05 -23.40
N GLY A 174 30.73 -24.13 -24.69
CA GLY A 174 31.41 -25.29 -25.28
C GLY A 174 32.68 -25.61 -24.53
N LYS A 175 32.91 -26.88 -24.19
CA LYS A 175 34.19 -27.33 -23.60
C LYS A 175 35.29 -27.05 -24.58
N PRO A 176 36.41 -26.39 -24.16
CA PRO A 176 37.56 -26.23 -25.05
C PRO A 176 38.07 -27.60 -25.49
N ASN A 177 38.13 -27.82 -26.80
CA ASN A 177 38.65 -29.05 -27.33
C ASN A 177 40.19 -28.95 -27.27
N TYR A 178 40.79 -29.64 -26.30
CA TYR A 178 42.25 -29.68 -26.11
C TYR A 178 42.91 -30.55 -27.18
N GLY A 179 42.94 -30.06 -28.41
CA GLY A 179 43.57 -30.77 -29.49
C GLY A 179 43.92 -29.85 -30.66
N GLY A 180 44.97 -29.04 -30.52
CA GLY A 180 45.45 -28.23 -31.66
C GLY A 180 46.32 -27.03 -31.25
N PHE A 181 47.40 -26.87 -31.95
CA PHE A 181 48.41 -25.86 -31.91
C PHE A 181 47.88 -24.41 -31.81
N GLY A 182 48.26 -23.65 -30.78
CA GLY A 182 48.45 -22.19 -30.83
C GLY A 182 47.33 -21.35 -30.24
N GLY A 183 47.70 -20.35 -29.46
CA GLY A 183 46.90 -19.36 -28.71
C GLY A 183 45.79 -18.57 -29.43
N TYR A 184 45.51 -18.82 -30.68
CA TYR A 184 44.37 -18.28 -31.45
C TYR A 184 43.03 -18.91 -30.99
N ASP A 185 43.02 -20.17 -30.57
CA ASP A 185 41.79 -20.84 -30.10
C ASP A 185 41.29 -20.33 -28.76
N GLU A 186 42.19 -19.96 -27.87
CA GLU A 186 41.82 -19.47 -26.53
C GLU A 186 41.09 -18.13 -26.56
N HIS A 187 41.54 -17.24 -27.45
CA HIS A 187 40.90 -15.92 -27.61
C HIS A 187 39.51 -16.06 -28.25
N ASN A 188 39.35 -16.93 -29.23
CA ASN A 188 38.09 -17.21 -29.90
C ASN A 188 37.10 -17.89 -28.95
N VAL A 189 37.55 -18.83 -28.12
CA VAL A 189 36.73 -19.54 -27.11
C VAL A 189 36.24 -18.57 -26.03
N ARG A 190 37.12 -17.67 -25.53
CA ARG A 190 36.72 -16.63 -24.58
C ARG A 190 35.75 -15.62 -25.17
N ALA A 191 35.98 -15.19 -26.41
CA ALA A 191 35.09 -14.27 -27.12
C ALA A 191 33.68 -14.92 -27.33
N HIS A 192 33.65 -16.20 -27.71
CA HIS A 192 32.41 -16.94 -27.92
C HIS A 192 31.68 -17.16 -26.61
N ALA A 193 32.35 -17.53 -25.52
CA ALA A 193 31.77 -17.66 -24.19
C ALA A 193 31.16 -16.32 -23.71
N GLY A 194 31.82 -15.19 -23.95
CA GLY A 194 31.29 -13.86 -23.62
C GLY A 194 30.03 -13.49 -24.44
N GLN A 195 29.98 -13.90 -25.71
CA GLN A 195 28.80 -13.70 -26.55
C GLN A 195 27.59 -14.53 -26.06
N GLU A 196 27.81 -15.79 -25.72
CA GLU A 196 26.74 -16.68 -25.19
C GLU A 196 26.22 -16.18 -23.82
N THR A 197 27.12 -15.72 -22.95
CA THR A 197 26.71 -15.10 -21.68
C THR A 197 25.87 -13.85 -21.94
N THR A 198 26.29 -12.96 -22.84
CA THR A 198 25.53 -11.75 -23.18
C THR A 198 24.18 -12.08 -23.81
N ARG A 199 24.09 -13.14 -24.62
CA ARG A 199 22.85 -13.64 -25.21
C ARG A 199 21.89 -14.15 -24.12
N MET A 200 22.40 -14.93 -23.18
CA MET A 200 21.62 -15.43 -22.03
C MET A 200 21.05 -14.27 -21.19
N TRP A 201 21.84 -13.22 -20.90
CA TRP A 201 21.35 -12.05 -20.17
C TRP A 201 20.30 -11.26 -20.93
N LYS A 202 20.45 -11.10 -22.25
CA LYS A 202 19.43 -10.48 -23.10
C LYS A 202 18.14 -11.28 -23.12
N GLU A 203 18.24 -12.61 -23.19
CA GLU A 203 17.06 -13.50 -23.11
C GLU A 203 16.37 -13.35 -21.74
N ALA A 204 17.12 -13.32 -20.62
CA ALA A 204 16.58 -13.07 -19.31
C ALA A 204 15.84 -11.71 -19.23
N GLY A 205 16.44 -10.67 -19.81
CA GLY A 205 15.80 -9.36 -19.93
C GLY A 205 14.52 -9.38 -20.77
N THR A 206 14.48 -10.19 -21.83
CA THR A 206 13.28 -10.38 -22.67
C THR A 206 12.16 -11.07 -21.88
N ARG A 207 12.47 -12.13 -21.15
CA ARG A 207 11.49 -12.80 -20.26
C ARG A 207 10.91 -11.86 -19.22
N LEU A 208 11.75 -11.01 -18.64
CA LEU A 208 11.27 -10.03 -17.67
C LEU A 208 10.44 -8.93 -18.34
N LEU A 209 10.78 -8.50 -19.56
CA LEU A 209 10.00 -7.54 -20.32
C LEU A 209 8.59 -8.07 -20.65
N GLU A 210 8.48 -9.33 -21.07
CA GLU A 210 7.18 -9.98 -21.30
C GLU A 210 6.27 -9.88 -20.05
N ARG A 211 6.83 -10.14 -18.86
CA ARG A 211 6.11 -10.02 -17.59
C ARG A 211 5.75 -8.58 -17.23
N HIS A 212 6.60 -7.61 -17.61
CA HIS A 212 6.31 -6.19 -17.42
C HIS A 212 5.19 -5.70 -18.34
N LEU A 213 5.16 -6.16 -19.59
CA LEU A 213 4.13 -5.78 -20.57
C LEU A 213 2.77 -6.40 -20.23
N ASP A 214 2.75 -7.63 -19.71
CA ASP A 214 1.53 -8.28 -19.22
C ASP A 214 0.97 -7.56 -17.98
N ARG A 215 1.83 -7.31 -17.02
CA ARG A 215 1.49 -6.58 -15.79
C ARG A 215 2.68 -5.73 -15.34
N PRO A 216 2.56 -4.39 -15.31
CA PRO A 216 3.67 -3.50 -15.02
C PRO A 216 4.40 -3.80 -13.72
N LEU A 217 5.73 -3.82 -13.79
CA LEU A 217 6.63 -3.87 -12.64
C LEU A 217 6.84 -2.47 -12.09
N ASP A 218 7.02 -2.37 -10.79
CA ASP A 218 7.32 -1.12 -10.11
C ASP A 218 8.82 -0.82 -10.07
N TYR A 219 9.65 -1.85 -9.96
CA TYR A 219 11.11 -1.73 -9.96
C TYR A 219 11.77 -3.03 -10.42
N VAL A 220 13.07 -2.93 -10.73
CA VAL A 220 13.89 -4.07 -11.14
C VAL A 220 15.05 -4.24 -10.17
N VAL A 221 15.36 -5.48 -9.84
CA VAL A 221 16.52 -5.85 -9.02
C VAL A 221 17.46 -6.72 -9.85
N VAL A 222 18.75 -6.38 -9.82
CA VAL A 222 19.78 -7.19 -10.47
C VAL A 222 20.69 -7.75 -9.39
N GLY A 223 20.83 -9.07 -9.37
CA GLY A 223 21.71 -9.81 -8.47
C GLY A 223 22.84 -10.51 -9.21
N GLY A 224 23.98 -10.67 -8.53
CA GLY A 224 25.17 -11.33 -9.11
C GLY A 224 26.44 -10.87 -8.42
N HIS A 225 27.60 -11.15 -9.06
CA HIS A 225 28.83 -10.47 -8.73
C HIS A 225 28.84 -9.07 -9.36
N GLU A 226 29.66 -8.17 -8.85
CA GLU A 226 29.64 -6.74 -9.23
C GLU A 226 29.71 -6.51 -10.74
N GLU A 227 30.66 -7.18 -11.44
CA GLU A 227 30.76 -7.10 -12.90
C GLU A 227 29.50 -7.60 -13.62
N ALA A 228 28.90 -8.70 -13.15
CA ALA A 228 27.69 -9.27 -13.73
C ALA A 228 26.48 -8.35 -13.54
N ILE A 229 26.37 -7.69 -12.40
CA ILE A 229 25.30 -6.71 -12.11
C ILE A 229 25.29 -5.58 -13.13
N GLU A 230 26.50 -5.00 -13.42
CA GLU A 230 26.62 -3.93 -14.40
C GLU A 230 26.29 -4.42 -15.82
N ASP A 231 26.85 -5.56 -16.22
CA ASP A 231 26.67 -6.11 -17.56
C ASP A 231 25.22 -6.52 -17.82
N ILE A 232 24.56 -7.21 -16.89
CA ILE A 232 23.12 -7.52 -16.95
C ILE A 232 22.34 -6.20 -17.08
N GLY A 233 22.66 -5.20 -16.24
CA GLY A 233 22.01 -3.90 -16.28
C GLY A 233 22.08 -3.20 -17.65
N ARG A 234 23.20 -3.35 -18.38
CA ARG A 234 23.38 -2.80 -19.73
C ARG A 234 22.57 -3.56 -20.80
N THR A 235 22.21 -4.82 -20.56
CA THR A 235 21.41 -5.64 -21.49
C THR A 235 19.91 -5.45 -21.36
N LEU A 236 19.44 -4.78 -20.32
CA LEU A 236 18.01 -4.56 -20.10
C LEU A 236 17.38 -3.72 -21.21
N HIS A 237 16.17 -4.11 -21.61
CA HIS A 237 15.37 -3.31 -22.55
C HIS A 237 15.06 -1.92 -21.96
N ALA A 238 14.96 -0.89 -22.80
CA ALA A 238 14.77 0.50 -22.41
C ALA A 238 13.57 0.72 -21.44
N TYR A 239 12.49 -0.05 -21.57
CA TYR A 239 11.35 0.03 -20.67
C TYR A 239 11.70 -0.41 -19.24
N LEU A 240 12.47 -1.49 -19.09
CA LEU A 240 12.94 -1.95 -17.79
C LEU A 240 14.05 -1.05 -17.21
N ALA A 241 14.90 -0.52 -18.06
CA ALA A 241 16.00 0.36 -17.66
C ALA A 241 15.52 1.73 -17.11
N ARG A 242 14.28 2.14 -17.43
CA ARG A 242 13.64 3.36 -16.90
C ARG A 242 13.03 3.17 -15.51
N LEU A 243 12.82 1.93 -15.08
CA LEU A 243 12.29 1.65 -13.75
C LEU A 243 13.38 1.91 -12.69
N PRO A 244 12.99 2.27 -11.46
CA PRO A 244 13.91 2.25 -10.34
C PRO A 244 14.64 0.93 -10.27
N ARG A 245 15.96 0.98 -10.09
CA ARG A 245 16.81 -0.21 -10.08
C ARG A 245 17.57 -0.33 -8.78
N ALA A 246 17.51 -1.51 -8.18
CA ALA A 246 18.33 -1.90 -7.05
C ALA A 246 19.22 -3.08 -7.42
N ALA A 247 20.26 -3.32 -6.62
CA ALA A 247 21.18 -4.43 -6.84
C ALA A 247 21.60 -5.07 -5.53
N PHE A 248 21.97 -6.36 -5.58
CA PHE A 248 22.55 -7.07 -4.45
C PHE A 248 23.55 -8.14 -4.91
N THR A 249 24.53 -8.42 -4.08
CA THR A 249 25.50 -9.47 -4.36
C THR A 249 24.90 -10.84 -4.04
N ALA A 250 24.90 -11.75 -5.03
CA ALA A 250 24.40 -13.10 -4.87
C ALA A 250 25.08 -14.09 -5.82
N ASN A 251 25.05 -15.36 -5.41
CA ASN A 251 25.42 -16.48 -6.29
C ASN A 251 24.13 -17.14 -6.79
N PRO A 252 23.83 -17.16 -8.11
CA PRO A 252 22.61 -17.74 -8.65
C PRO A 252 22.45 -19.22 -8.35
N HIS A 253 23.56 -19.96 -8.17
CA HIS A 253 23.54 -21.42 -7.90
C HIS A 253 23.10 -21.76 -6.46
N THR A 254 23.35 -20.86 -5.51
CA THR A 254 23.04 -21.08 -4.09
C THR A 254 21.91 -20.21 -3.55
N LEU A 255 21.34 -19.35 -4.40
CA LEU A 255 20.26 -18.45 -4.01
C LEU A 255 19.00 -19.24 -3.63
N THR A 256 18.57 -19.10 -2.38
CA THR A 256 17.34 -19.71 -1.87
C THR A 256 16.18 -18.71 -1.90
N PRO A 257 14.91 -19.18 -1.96
CA PRO A 257 13.75 -18.28 -1.86
C PRO A 257 13.73 -17.46 -0.56
N ALA A 258 14.24 -18.00 0.54
CA ALA A 258 14.31 -17.30 1.82
C ALA A 258 15.30 -16.14 1.78
N THR A 259 16.51 -16.36 1.23
CA THR A 259 17.53 -15.33 1.06
C THR A 259 17.03 -14.23 0.12
N LEU A 260 16.42 -14.62 -1.01
CA LEU A 260 15.84 -13.65 -1.95
C LEU A 260 14.77 -12.79 -1.29
N ARG A 261 13.87 -13.40 -0.51
CA ARG A 261 12.81 -12.68 0.21
C ARG A 261 13.37 -11.64 1.16
N SER A 262 14.38 -11.98 1.95
CA SER A 262 15.02 -11.05 2.88
C SER A 262 15.64 -9.86 2.15
N GLN A 263 16.39 -10.11 1.06
CA GLN A 263 16.99 -9.05 0.26
C GLN A 263 15.94 -8.12 -0.37
N LEU A 264 14.84 -8.67 -0.87
CA LEU A 264 13.78 -7.89 -1.49
C LEU A 264 13.00 -7.06 -0.49
N ALA A 265 12.86 -7.49 0.76
CA ALA A 265 12.21 -6.71 1.81
C ALA A 265 12.99 -5.40 2.06
N ASP A 266 14.32 -5.48 2.20
CA ASP A 266 15.18 -4.31 2.43
C ASP A 266 15.19 -3.38 1.20
N LEU A 267 15.41 -3.94 0.01
CA LEU A 267 15.46 -3.18 -1.23
C LEU A 267 14.11 -2.53 -1.60
N GLY A 268 13.01 -3.24 -1.37
CA GLY A 268 11.66 -2.70 -1.57
C GLY A 268 11.36 -1.53 -0.65
N GLY A 269 11.81 -1.59 0.60
CA GLY A 269 11.74 -0.48 1.55
C GLY A 269 12.48 0.75 1.06
N GLU A 270 13.70 0.58 0.52
CA GLU A 270 14.50 1.68 -0.03
C GLU A 270 13.85 2.30 -1.26
N VAL A 271 13.38 1.48 -2.20
CA VAL A 271 12.65 1.97 -3.39
C VAL A 271 11.39 2.75 -2.99
N ARG A 272 10.68 2.31 -1.96
CA ARG A 272 9.50 3.01 -1.43
C ARG A 272 9.89 4.38 -0.89
N ARG A 273 10.92 4.45 -0.04
CA ARG A 273 11.42 5.74 0.49
C ARG A 273 11.82 6.71 -0.63
N GLN A 274 12.54 6.24 -1.63
CA GLN A 274 12.94 7.07 -2.77
C GLN A 274 11.74 7.60 -3.56
N ARG A 275 10.69 6.79 -3.73
CA ARG A 275 9.45 7.24 -4.38
C ARG A 275 8.69 8.27 -3.55
N GLU A 276 8.63 8.11 -2.24
CA GLU A 276 8.02 9.09 -1.34
C GLU A 276 8.73 10.43 -1.41
N VAL A 277 10.06 10.43 -1.35
CA VAL A 277 10.88 11.65 -1.50
C VAL A 277 10.60 12.33 -2.84
N ALA A 278 10.68 11.57 -3.94
CA ALA A 278 10.44 12.11 -5.29
C ALA A 278 9.02 12.67 -5.45
N LEU A 279 8.02 12.04 -4.83
CA LEU A 279 6.64 12.54 -4.88
C LEU A 279 6.47 13.85 -4.09
N VAL A 280 7.11 13.96 -2.93
CA VAL A 280 7.11 15.21 -2.14
C VAL A 280 7.82 16.33 -2.91
N GLU A 281 8.95 16.08 -3.53
CA GLU A 281 9.66 17.04 -4.38
C GLU A 281 8.78 17.49 -5.55
N LEU A 282 8.17 16.57 -6.28
CA LEU A 282 7.25 16.87 -7.37
C LEU A 282 6.08 17.74 -6.92
N LEU A 283 5.45 17.42 -5.79
CA LEU A 283 4.36 18.20 -5.21
C LEU A 283 4.81 19.64 -4.91
N TRP A 284 6.00 19.79 -4.32
CA TRP A 284 6.54 21.08 -3.92
C TRP A 284 6.92 21.96 -5.11
N ASP A 285 7.62 21.39 -6.07
CA ASP A 285 8.03 22.08 -7.28
C ASP A 285 6.82 22.53 -8.11
N THR A 286 5.81 21.64 -8.22
CA THR A 286 4.56 21.95 -8.92
C THR A 286 3.81 23.08 -8.23
N ALA A 287 3.71 23.07 -6.90
CA ALA A 287 3.01 24.10 -6.15
C ALA A 287 3.76 25.47 -6.21
N ARG A 288 5.09 25.46 -6.08
CA ARG A 288 5.92 26.70 -6.18
C ARG A 288 5.93 27.27 -7.59
N GLY A 289 5.88 26.42 -8.60
CA GLY A 289 5.81 26.84 -10.00
C GLY A 289 4.45 27.40 -10.43
N GLY A 290 3.46 27.51 -9.53
CA GLY A 290 2.10 27.93 -9.86
C GLY A 290 1.34 26.90 -10.72
N GLY A 291 1.76 25.63 -10.66
CA GLY A 291 1.17 24.52 -11.37
C GLY A 291 -0.06 23.94 -10.66
N LEU A 292 -0.48 22.75 -11.09
CA LEU A 292 -1.65 22.03 -10.61
C LEU A 292 -1.37 21.32 -9.27
N ALA A 293 -0.98 22.09 -8.23
CA ALA A 293 -0.78 21.54 -6.88
C ALA A 293 -1.09 22.57 -5.80
N VAL A 294 -1.51 22.09 -4.64
CA VAL A 294 -1.77 22.87 -3.43
C VAL A 294 -1.08 22.25 -2.22
N LEU A 295 -0.71 23.07 -1.25
CA LEU A 295 -0.09 22.65 0.00
C LEU A 295 -0.95 23.07 1.19
N GLY A 296 -0.89 22.26 2.25
CA GLY A 296 -1.59 22.48 3.50
C GLY A 296 -3.07 22.10 3.48
N LEU A 297 -3.65 22.00 4.68
CA LEU A 297 -5.00 21.47 4.89
C LEU A 297 -6.09 22.29 4.18
N ALA A 298 -6.01 23.62 4.27
CA ALA A 298 -7.08 24.47 3.70
C ALA A 298 -7.20 24.29 2.18
N GLY A 299 -6.08 24.41 1.45
CA GLY A 299 -6.06 24.21 0.01
C GLY A 299 -6.45 22.79 -0.38
N SER A 300 -5.97 21.79 0.35
CA SER A 300 -6.30 20.38 0.08
C SER A 300 -7.80 20.09 0.25
N LEU A 301 -8.45 20.59 1.31
CA LEU A 301 -9.90 20.46 1.48
C LEU A 301 -10.68 21.16 0.37
N GLN A 302 -10.21 22.33 -0.08
CA GLN A 302 -10.86 23.09 -1.15
C GLN A 302 -10.82 22.31 -2.48
N VAL A 303 -9.68 21.75 -2.87
CA VAL A 303 -9.59 20.95 -4.10
C VAL A 303 -10.28 19.59 -3.98
N CYS A 304 -10.37 19.01 -2.79
CA CYS A 304 -11.20 17.81 -2.52
C CYS A 304 -12.68 18.14 -2.75
N ASN A 305 -13.18 19.25 -2.19
CA ASN A 305 -14.57 19.69 -2.39
C ASN A 305 -14.89 20.00 -3.86
N ALA A 306 -13.90 20.48 -4.62
CA ALA A 306 -14.02 20.72 -6.06
C ALA A 306 -13.87 19.43 -6.90
N GLN A 307 -13.64 18.26 -6.26
CA GLN A 307 -13.38 16.97 -6.92
C GLN A 307 -12.21 17.02 -7.92
N ALA A 308 -11.25 17.91 -7.67
CA ALA A 308 -10.13 18.18 -8.56
C ALA A 308 -8.89 17.35 -8.27
N VAL A 309 -8.86 16.60 -7.16
CA VAL A 309 -7.67 15.87 -6.74
C VAL A 309 -7.38 14.70 -7.68
N ASP A 310 -6.16 14.69 -8.21
CA ASP A 310 -5.54 13.53 -8.87
C ASP A 310 -4.80 12.67 -7.85
N THR A 311 -3.90 13.31 -7.08
CA THR A 311 -3.09 12.64 -6.08
C THR A 311 -3.11 13.44 -4.77
N LEU A 312 -3.60 12.83 -3.69
CA LEU A 312 -3.53 13.36 -2.33
C LEU A 312 -2.29 12.80 -1.63
N VAL A 313 -1.46 13.68 -1.12
CA VAL A 313 -0.21 13.33 -0.42
C VAL A 313 -0.33 13.75 1.04
N VAL A 314 -0.23 12.81 1.96
CA VAL A 314 -0.50 13.01 3.40
C VAL A 314 0.71 12.57 4.22
N ALA A 315 1.20 13.39 5.14
CA ALA A 315 2.20 12.97 6.11
C ALA A 315 1.59 11.92 7.07
N GLY A 316 2.28 10.82 7.32
CA GLY A 316 1.75 9.65 8.02
C GLY A 316 1.12 9.94 9.38
N SER A 317 1.73 10.82 10.15
CA SER A 317 1.26 11.23 11.49
C SER A 317 0.26 12.39 11.48
N PHE A 318 -0.03 13.00 10.33
CA PHE A 318 -0.85 14.21 10.28
C PHE A 318 -2.33 13.90 10.38
N THR A 319 -2.95 14.28 11.48
CA THR A 319 -4.40 14.23 11.74
C THR A 319 -4.88 15.60 12.14
N ARG A 320 -6.08 16.01 11.78
CA ARG A 320 -6.69 17.25 12.20
C ARG A 320 -8.19 17.10 12.36
N PRO A 321 -8.77 17.62 13.43
CA PRO A 321 -10.21 17.71 13.56
C PRO A 321 -10.79 18.66 12.51
N GLY A 322 -12.05 18.42 12.18
CA GLY A 322 -12.79 19.21 11.23
C GLY A 322 -14.26 18.87 11.22
N VAL A 323 -14.94 19.21 10.15
CA VAL A 323 -16.38 18.95 10.01
C VAL A 323 -16.68 18.41 8.60
N ILE A 324 -17.71 17.55 8.52
CA ILE A 324 -18.20 16.99 7.26
C ILE A 324 -19.72 17.20 7.12
N CYS A 325 -20.16 17.50 5.94
CA CYS A 325 -21.58 17.47 5.60
C CYS A 325 -22.03 16.05 5.27
N ASN A 326 -22.96 15.48 6.05
CA ASN A 326 -23.46 14.13 5.77
C ASN A 326 -24.34 14.05 4.51
N GLN A 327 -24.89 15.20 4.03
CA GLN A 327 -25.75 15.25 2.87
C GLN A 327 -24.95 15.31 1.56
N CYS A 328 -23.97 16.21 1.43
CA CYS A 328 -23.22 16.41 0.19
C CYS A 328 -21.73 16.04 0.25
N GLY A 329 -21.22 15.66 1.43
CA GLY A 329 -19.81 15.29 1.61
C GLY A 329 -18.84 16.47 1.73
N PHE A 330 -19.32 17.73 1.77
CA PHE A 330 -18.45 18.90 1.90
C PHE A 330 -17.60 18.84 3.16
N LEU A 331 -16.31 19.15 3.02
CA LEU A 331 -15.30 19.08 4.09
C LEU A 331 -14.83 20.48 4.46
N ALA A 332 -14.74 20.77 5.76
CA ALA A 332 -14.20 22.03 6.24
C ALA A 332 -13.45 21.86 7.56
N ARG A 333 -12.65 22.87 7.92
CA ARG A 333 -11.94 22.92 9.21
C ARG A 333 -12.88 23.18 10.38
N SER A 334 -13.95 23.94 10.12
CA SER A 334 -14.96 24.31 11.12
C SER A 334 -16.22 24.81 10.40
N GLY A 335 -17.34 24.86 11.11
CA GLY A 335 -18.61 25.35 10.60
C GLY A 335 -19.78 24.56 11.17
N THR A 336 -20.95 25.17 11.25
CA THR A 336 -22.18 24.53 11.77
C THR A 336 -23.19 24.21 10.65
N ALA A 337 -23.11 24.94 9.53
CA ALA A 337 -23.95 24.76 8.37
C ALA A 337 -23.10 24.63 7.10
N CYS A 338 -23.49 23.74 6.22
CA CYS A 338 -22.80 23.49 4.95
C CYS A 338 -22.99 24.67 3.99
N PRO A 339 -21.93 25.27 3.42
CA PRO A 339 -22.06 26.38 2.49
C PRO A 339 -22.65 25.98 1.14
N VAL A 340 -22.73 24.68 0.84
CA VAL A 340 -23.24 24.15 -0.45
C VAL A 340 -24.74 23.80 -0.36
N CYS A 341 -25.16 23.08 0.69
CA CYS A 341 -26.54 22.57 0.79
C CYS A 341 -27.28 23.01 2.07
N SER A 342 -26.65 23.89 2.86
CA SER A 342 -27.20 24.44 4.12
C SER A 342 -27.52 23.39 5.22
N ALA A 343 -27.20 22.10 5.01
CA ALA A 343 -27.39 21.06 5.99
C ALA A 343 -26.41 21.22 7.17
N PRO A 344 -26.74 20.65 8.35
CA PRO A 344 -25.79 20.66 9.47
C PRO A 344 -24.46 20.01 9.13
N MET A 345 -23.38 20.58 9.65
CA MET A 345 -22.04 19.99 9.57
C MET A 345 -21.78 19.18 10.85
N PHE A 346 -21.17 18.01 10.68
CA PHE A 346 -20.86 17.09 11.79
C PHE A 346 -19.36 17.10 12.08
N PRO A 347 -18.96 17.18 13.35
CA PRO A 347 -17.57 17.10 13.74
C PRO A 347 -16.99 15.73 13.41
N VAL A 348 -15.71 15.72 13.00
CA VAL A 348 -14.88 14.53 12.81
C VAL A 348 -13.51 14.77 13.41
N ASP A 349 -12.94 13.76 14.07
CA ASP A 349 -11.62 13.86 14.69
C ASP A 349 -10.50 13.93 13.66
N ASP A 350 -10.73 13.37 12.48
CA ASP A 350 -9.77 13.37 11.39
C ASP A 350 -10.43 13.74 10.04
N VAL A 351 -10.45 15.03 9.72
CA VAL A 351 -10.93 15.50 8.41
C VAL A 351 -10.02 15.10 7.26
N VAL A 352 -8.74 14.74 7.56
CA VAL A 352 -7.80 14.25 6.54
C VAL A 352 -8.23 12.86 6.07
N ALA A 353 -8.65 11.98 6.99
CA ALA A 353 -9.25 10.69 6.62
C ALA A 353 -10.47 10.86 5.71
N ALA A 354 -11.34 11.82 6.02
CA ALA A 354 -12.50 12.13 5.17
C ALA A 354 -12.08 12.66 3.78
N ALA A 355 -11.00 13.46 3.71
CA ALA A 355 -10.42 13.91 2.43
C ALA A 355 -9.81 12.75 1.61
N MET A 356 -9.20 11.77 2.27
CA MET A 356 -8.72 10.54 1.62
C MET A 356 -9.89 9.77 0.99
N ASP A 357 -10.98 9.58 1.72
CA ASP A 357 -12.17 8.90 1.19
C ASP A 357 -12.81 9.67 0.03
N ALA A 358 -12.92 10.99 0.13
CA ALA A 358 -13.43 11.84 -0.95
C ALA A 358 -12.55 11.78 -2.20
N THR A 359 -11.23 11.73 -2.04
CA THR A 359 -10.26 11.58 -3.13
C THR A 359 -10.47 10.28 -3.89
N VAL A 360 -10.57 9.14 -3.18
CA VAL A 360 -10.79 7.84 -3.82
C VAL A 360 -12.16 7.77 -4.48
N ALA A 361 -13.19 8.30 -3.84
CA ALA A 361 -14.54 8.32 -4.39
C ALA A 361 -14.64 9.07 -5.75
N THR A 362 -13.72 10.01 -6.00
CA THR A 362 -13.62 10.74 -7.27
C THR A 362 -12.54 10.18 -8.21
N GLY A 363 -11.99 8.99 -7.92
CA GLY A 363 -11.00 8.30 -8.75
C GLY A 363 -9.57 8.88 -8.62
N GLY A 364 -9.28 9.63 -7.55
CA GLY A 364 -7.93 10.07 -7.22
C GLY A 364 -7.15 8.99 -6.46
N THR A 365 -5.85 9.20 -6.34
CA THR A 365 -4.92 8.33 -5.63
C THR A 365 -4.49 8.96 -4.30
N ILE A 366 -4.11 8.12 -3.35
CA ILE A 366 -3.60 8.55 -2.05
C ILE A 366 -2.20 8.01 -1.87
N HIS A 367 -1.30 8.87 -1.36
CA HIS A 367 0.02 8.49 -0.91
C HIS A 367 0.25 9.00 0.52
N GLN A 368 0.43 8.07 1.44
CA GLN A 368 0.94 8.39 2.77
C GLN A 368 2.46 8.42 2.71
N ILE A 369 3.05 9.46 3.29
CA ILE A 369 4.49 9.70 3.35
C ILE A 369 4.96 9.43 4.77
N ASP A 370 5.77 8.40 4.95
CA ASP A 370 6.31 8.01 6.24
C ASP A 370 7.76 8.50 6.42
N VAL A 371 8.42 8.93 5.35
CA VAL A 371 9.74 9.56 5.43
C VAL A 371 9.62 11.00 5.93
N ALA A 372 10.53 11.40 6.83
CA ALA A 372 10.65 12.78 7.28
C ALA A 372 10.91 13.71 6.08
N SER A 373 10.08 14.73 5.90
CA SER A 373 10.11 15.54 4.70
C SER A 373 9.55 16.96 4.94
N GLN A 374 9.64 17.81 3.93
CA GLN A 374 9.03 19.15 3.95
C GLN A 374 7.50 19.09 4.14
N LEU A 375 6.88 17.96 3.82
CA LEU A 375 5.43 17.77 3.98
C LEU A 375 5.01 17.79 5.45
N ASP A 376 5.87 17.41 6.39
CA ASP A 376 5.55 17.38 7.82
C ASP A 376 5.09 18.75 8.35
N ALA A 377 5.64 19.84 7.82
CA ALA A 377 5.25 21.20 8.19
C ALA A 377 3.86 21.59 7.66
N GLN A 378 3.43 21.03 6.54
CA GLN A 378 2.13 21.29 5.89
C GLN A 378 1.09 20.21 6.23
N GLY A 379 1.56 19.01 6.51
CA GLY A 379 0.81 17.82 6.85
C GLY A 379 0.12 17.14 5.68
N VAL A 380 -0.33 17.91 4.67
CA VAL A 380 -1.03 17.41 3.51
C VAL A 380 -0.86 18.34 2.31
N GLY A 381 -0.87 17.79 1.12
CA GLY A 381 -0.92 18.52 -0.14
C GLY A 381 -1.62 17.69 -1.23
N ALA A 382 -1.98 18.31 -2.33
CA ALA A 382 -2.63 17.62 -3.43
C ALA A 382 -2.10 18.10 -4.78
N ILE A 383 -1.91 17.15 -5.71
CA ILE A 383 -1.76 17.40 -7.13
C ILE A 383 -3.17 17.31 -7.74
N THR A 384 -3.53 18.25 -8.58
CA THR A 384 -4.89 18.38 -9.13
C THR A 384 -4.93 18.07 -10.61
N ARG A 385 -6.09 17.64 -11.10
CA ARG A 385 -6.36 17.39 -12.53
C ARG A 385 -6.55 18.69 -13.32
N PHE A 386 -7.03 19.72 -12.65
CA PHE A 386 -7.30 21.04 -13.23
C PHE A 386 -7.14 22.13 -12.17
N GLN A 387 -7.02 23.35 -12.61
CA GLN A 387 -6.81 24.49 -11.72
C GLN A 387 -8.12 24.83 -10.98
N VAL A 388 -8.01 24.99 -9.67
CA VAL A 388 -9.07 25.49 -8.79
C VAL A 388 -8.60 26.82 -8.21
N ALA A 389 -9.48 27.80 -8.17
CA ALA A 389 -9.18 29.05 -7.47
C ALA A 389 -9.12 28.77 -5.96
N VAL A 390 -7.94 28.83 -5.37
CA VAL A 390 -7.64 28.53 -3.96
C VAL A 390 -7.35 29.84 -3.22
#